data_0d59e59dad1ebcd71293a03e3228479b
#
_entry.id   0d59e59dad1ebcd71293a03e3228479b
#
_cell.length_a   1.000
_cell.length_b   1.000
_cell.length_c   1.000
_cell.angle_alpha   90.00
_cell.angle_beta   90.00
_cell.angle_gamma   90.00
#
_symmetry.space_group_name_H-M   'P 1'
#
loop_
_entity.id
_entity.type
_entity.pdbx_description
1 polymer ?
#
loop_
_entity_poly.entity_id
_entity_poly.type
_entity_poly.pdbx_seq_one_letter_code
_entity_poly.pdbx_strand_id
1 'polypeptide(L)'
;GSEMCIRDRVNPVDDALMGITHVLRGEDLLPSTPRQIALYEALIRIGVAKQIPQFAHLPFVMGTGNKKLSKRDPESNLFIHRDRGFLPEGLLNYLALLGWSLSSDRDIFSIDELVKNFDVVDVNSAPAHFDQKKADAINAEHIRMLEPADFRERLLAYMRCLLYTSPSPRD
;
A
#
# COMPACT_ATOMS: atom_id res chain seq x y z
N GLY A 1 5.82 -15.00 -22.19
CA GLY A 1 4.74 -15.97 -21.91
C GLY A 1 4.62 -16.40 -20.46
N SER A 2 5.65 -16.27 -19.62
CA SER A 2 5.64 -16.78 -18.24
C SER A 2 4.79 -15.93 -17.27
N GLU A 3 4.86 -14.62 -17.32
CA GLU A 3 4.13 -13.74 -16.38
C GLU A 3 2.60 -13.81 -16.56
N MET A 4 2.13 -13.95 -17.79
CA MET A 4 0.70 -14.09 -18.05
C MET A 4 0.17 -15.43 -17.52
N CYS A 5 0.96 -16.50 -17.60
CA CYS A 5 0.60 -17.80 -17.02
C CYS A 5 0.54 -17.76 -15.49
N ILE A 6 1.49 -17.10 -14.83
CA ILE A 6 1.50 -16.96 -13.37
C ILE A 6 0.25 -16.20 -12.91
N ARG A 7 0.00 -15.01 -13.45
CA ARG A 7 -1.15 -14.19 -13.08
C ARG A 7 -2.50 -14.84 -13.36
N ASP A 8 -2.65 -15.43 -14.54
CA ASP A 8 -3.96 -15.90 -15.01
C ASP A 8 -4.32 -17.31 -14.53
N ARG A 9 -3.33 -18.12 -14.15
CA ARG A 9 -3.55 -19.53 -13.80
C ARG A 9 -3.02 -19.91 -12.42
N VAL A 10 -1.78 -19.56 -12.09
CA VAL A 10 -1.18 -19.98 -10.82
C VAL A 10 -1.81 -19.25 -9.64
N ASN A 11 -1.92 -17.92 -9.69
CA ASN A 11 -2.51 -17.15 -8.60
C ASN A 11 -3.92 -17.63 -8.21
N PRO A 12 -4.88 -17.85 -9.15
CA PRO A 12 -6.19 -18.39 -8.79
C PRO A 12 -6.15 -19.75 -8.11
N VAL A 13 -5.20 -20.62 -8.46
CA VAL A 13 -5.04 -21.93 -7.81
C VAL A 13 -4.51 -21.76 -6.39
N ASP A 14 -3.48 -20.92 -6.22
CA ASP A 14 -2.91 -20.63 -4.90
C ASP A 14 -3.96 -19.96 -3.99
N ASP A 15 -4.68 -18.97 -4.50
CA ASP A 15 -5.76 -18.30 -3.79
C ASP A 15 -6.86 -19.28 -3.36
N ALA A 16 -7.25 -20.20 -4.25
CA ALA A 16 -8.23 -21.24 -3.95
C ALA A 16 -7.76 -22.16 -2.84
N LEU A 17 -6.51 -22.64 -2.90
CA LEU A 17 -5.91 -23.52 -1.89
C LEU A 17 -5.72 -22.81 -0.54
N MET A 18 -5.44 -21.52 -0.54
CA MET A 18 -5.33 -20.69 0.65
C MET A 18 -6.68 -20.24 1.21
N GLY A 19 -7.78 -20.47 0.48
CA GLY A 19 -9.11 -20.05 0.90
C GLY A 19 -9.34 -18.54 0.86
N ILE A 20 -8.68 -17.83 -0.08
CA ILE A 20 -8.84 -16.38 -0.26
C ILE A 20 -10.27 -16.06 -0.66
N THR A 21 -10.88 -15.11 0.05
CA THR A 21 -12.27 -14.69 -0.15
C THR A 21 -12.40 -13.39 -0.93
N HIS A 22 -11.37 -12.53 -0.89
CA HIS A 22 -11.36 -11.22 -1.54
C HIS A 22 -10.03 -11.00 -2.25
N VAL A 23 -10.08 -10.59 -3.52
CA VAL A 23 -8.93 -10.25 -4.34
C VAL A 23 -8.98 -8.76 -4.65
N LEU A 24 -8.17 -7.98 -3.93
CA LEU A 24 -8.05 -6.53 -4.08
C LEU A 24 -6.74 -6.22 -4.79
N ARG A 25 -6.80 -5.60 -5.97
CA ARG A 25 -5.62 -5.41 -6.82
C ARG A 25 -5.75 -4.21 -7.75
N GLY A 26 -4.67 -3.85 -8.45
CA GLY A 26 -4.69 -2.75 -9.41
C GLY A 26 -5.61 -3.02 -10.61
N GLU A 27 -6.21 -1.98 -11.15
CA GLU A 27 -7.12 -2.04 -12.29
C GLU A 27 -6.49 -2.56 -13.59
N ASP A 28 -5.14 -2.56 -13.69
CA ASP A 28 -4.41 -3.16 -14.81
C ASP A 28 -4.63 -4.69 -14.90
N LEU A 29 -5.11 -5.32 -13.84
CA LEU A 29 -5.43 -6.74 -13.80
C LEU A 29 -6.91 -7.05 -14.07
N LEU A 30 -7.74 -6.03 -14.28
CA LEU A 30 -9.16 -6.20 -14.62
C LEU A 30 -9.37 -7.10 -15.86
N PRO A 31 -8.59 -6.99 -16.95
CA PRO A 31 -8.76 -7.87 -18.12
C PRO A 31 -8.49 -9.36 -17.85
N SER A 32 -7.80 -9.69 -16.77
CA SER A 32 -7.54 -11.09 -16.37
C SER A 32 -8.71 -11.71 -15.60
N THR A 33 -9.56 -10.89 -14.98
CA THR A 33 -10.62 -11.35 -14.06
C THR A 33 -11.62 -12.32 -14.72
N PRO A 34 -12.14 -12.10 -15.95
CA PRO A 34 -13.06 -13.04 -16.57
C PRO A 34 -12.46 -14.44 -16.77
N ARG A 35 -11.17 -14.51 -17.14
CA ARG A 35 -10.45 -15.78 -17.30
C ARG A 35 -10.24 -16.50 -15.98
N GLN A 36 -9.97 -15.75 -14.92
CA GLN A 36 -9.81 -16.29 -13.57
C GLN A 36 -11.13 -16.80 -13.02
N ILE A 37 -12.23 -16.10 -13.24
CA ILE A 37 -13.59 -16.57 -12.86
C ILE A 37 -13.90 -17.92 -13.52
N ALA A 38 -13.66 -18.03 -14.83
CA ALA A 38 -13.86 -19.30 -15.55
C ALA A 38 -12.97 -20.43 -14.98
N LEU A 39 -11.74 -20.12 -14.56
CA LEU A 39 -10.87 -21.09 -13.91
C LEU A 39 -11.41 -21.47 -12.52
N TYR A 40 -11.89 -20.53 -11.71
CA TYR A 40 -12.51 -20.83 -10.42
C TYR A 40 -13.73 -21.73 -10.56
N GLU A 41 -14.58 -21.52 -11.58
CA GLU A 41 -15.70 -22.42 -11.85
C GLU A 41 -15.23 -23.86 -12.10
N ALA A 42 -14.13 -24.03 -12.85
CA ALA A 42 -13.53 -25.34 -13.06
C ALA A 42 -12.95 -25.94 -11.76
N LEU A 43 -12.25 -25.13 -10.96
CA LEU A 43 -11.68 -25.54 -9.66
C LEU A 43 -12.75 -25.95 -8.67
N ILE A 44 -13.91 -25.29 -8.67
CA ILE A 44 -15.07 -25.67 -7.85
C ILE A 44 -15.60 -27.04 -8.27
N ARG A 45 -15.75 -27.28 -9.59
CA ARG A 45 -16.25 -28.57 -10.11
C ARG A 45 -15.38 -29.76 -9.72
N ILE A 46 -14.06 -29.56 -9.58
CA ILE A 46 -13.12 -30.61 -9.17
C ILE A 46 -12.84 -30.61 -7.66
N GLY A 47 -13.52 -29.76 -6.89
CA GLY A 47 -13.43 -29.71 -5.43
C GLY A 47 -12.18 -29.02 -4.86
N VAL A 48 -11.42 -28.28 -5.66
CA VAL A 48 -10.24 -27.52 -5.23
C VAL A 48 -10.62 -26.18 -4.62
N ALA A 49 -11.56 -25.47 -5.25
CA ALA A 49 -12.09 -24.21 -4.72
C ALA A 49 -13.48 -24.43 -4.10
N LYS A 50 -13.81 -23.67 -3.06
CA LYS A 50 -15.14 -23.67 -2.43
C LYS A 50 -16.08 -22.62 -3.03
N GLN A 51 -15.52 -21.50 -3.44
CA GLN A 51 -16.24 -20.35 -3.98
C GLN A 51 -15.36 -19.52 -4.91
N ILE A 52 -15.97 -18.68 -5.70
CA ILE A 52 -15.28 -17.62 -6.45
C ILE A 52 -15.04 -16.47 -5.47
N PRO A 53 -13.81 -15.93 -5.34
CA PRO A 53 -13.56 -14.76 -4.50
C PRO A 53 -14.25 -13.52 -5.04
N GLN A 54 -14.51 -12.56 -4.18
CA GLN A 54 -14.93 -11.22 -4.60
C GLN A 54 -13.72 -10.45 -5.16
N PHE A 55 -13.89 -9.83 -6.34
CA PHE A 55 -12.84 -9.05 -6.97
C PHE A 55 -13.12 -7.56 -6.82
N ALA A 56 -12.11 -6.81 -6.39
CA ALA A 56 -12.11 -5.35 -6.44
C ALA A 56 -10.85 -4.85 -7.15
N HIS A 57 -11.01 -3.81 -7.97
CA HIS A 57 -9.92 -3.22 -8.74
C HIS A 57 -9.74 -1.77 -8.31
N LEU A 58 -8.55 -1.50 -7.75
CA LEU A 58 -8.18 -0.19 -7.25
C LEU A 58 -7.55 0.64 -8.37
N PRO A 59 -7.80 1.95 -8.40
CA PRO A 59 -7.21 2.85 -9.38
C PRO A 59 -5.69 2.94 -9.22
N PHE A 60 -5.02 3.48 -10.24
CA PHE A 60 -3.60 3.75 -10.17
C PHE A 60 -3.28 4.91 -9.25
N VAL A 61 -2.12 4.82 -8.60
CA VAL A 61 -1.47 5.98 -8.01
C VAL A 61 -0.61 6.64 -9.08
N MET A 62 -0.86 7.92 -9.32
CA MET A 62 -0.17 8.73 -10.30
C MET A 62 1.00 9.45 -9.64
N GLY A 63 2.14 9.47 -10.28
CA GLY A 63 3.31 10.27 -9.90
C GLY A 63 3.33 11.61 -10.60
N THR A 64 4.51 12.21 -10.67
CA THR A 64 4.75 13.50 -11.34
C THR A 64 4.38 13.45 -12.83
N GLY A 65 3.68 14.46 -13.32
CA GLY A 65 3.34 14.60 -14.74
C GLY A 65 2.27 13.64 -15.25
N ASN A 66 1.31 13.26 -14.39
CA ASN A 66 0.20 12.36 -14.73
C ASN A 66 0.63 10.99 -15.31
N LYS A 67 1.79 10.51 -14.91
CA LYS A 67 2.25 9.16 -15.23
C LYS A 67 1.95 8.24 -14.06
N LYS A 68 1.57 6.98 -14.36
CA LYS A 68 1.45 5.94 -13.33
C LYS A 68 2.75 5.83 -12.55
N LEU A 69 2.66 5.84 -11.22
CA LEU A 69 3.81 5.65 -10.34
C LEU A 69 4.44 4.27 -10.62
N SER A 70 5.72 4.28 -10.98
CA SER A 70 6.48 3.10 -11.34
C SER A 70 7.28 2.59 -10.15
N LYS A 71 7.59 1.29 -10.12
CA LYS A 71 8.53 0.71 -9.13
C LYS A 71 9.94 1.32 -9.18
N ARG A 72 10.26 2.07 -10.25
CA ARG A 72 11.55 2.76 -10.42
C ARG A 72 11.54 4.19 -9.87
N ASP A 73 10.36 4.72 -9.58
CA ASP A 73 10.23 6.07 -9.04
C ASP A 73 10.62 6.04 -7.55
N PRO A 74 11.44 6.99 -7.07
CA PRO A 74 11.89 7.03 -5.67
C PRO A 74 10.72 6.99 -4.67
N GLU A 75 9.62 7.66 -4.98
CA GLU A 75 8.43 7.76 -4.14
C GLU A 75 7.72 6.41 -3.96
N SER A 76 8.00 5.42 -4.81
CA SER A 76 7.46 4.06 -4.66
C SER A 76 8.29 3.17 -3.73
N ASN A 77 9.47 3.62 -3.31
CA ASN A 77 10.37 2.84 -2.47
C ASN A 77 10.16 3.16 -0.99
N LEU A 78 9.63 2.18 -0.26
CA LEU A 78 9.36 2.29 1.18
C LEU A 78 10.60 2.67 2.00
N PHE A 79 11.77 2.14 1.65
CA PHE A 79 13.00 2.41 2.40
C PHE A 79 13.50 3.85 2.24
N ILE A 80 13.22 4.50 1.12
CA ILE A 80 13.55 5.93 0.93
C ILE A 80 12.75 6.79 1.92
N HIS A 81 11.48 6.47 2.16
CA HIS A 81 10.69 7.19 3.16
C HIS A 81 11.25 6.99 4.57
N ARG A 82 11.64 5.76 4.93
CA ARG A 82 12.33 5.50 6.20
C ARG A 82 13.62 6.32 6.34
N ASP A 83 14.45 6.31 5.30
CA ASP A 83 15.74 7.02 5.32
C ASP A 83 15.58 8.56 5.35
N ARG A 84 14.40 9.05 4.94
CA ARG A 84 13.98 10.46 5.08
C ARG A 84 13.35 10.77 6.44
N GLY A 85 13.27 9.81 7.36
CA GLY A 85 12.74 10.00 8.71
C GLY A 85 11.21 9.94 8.80
N PHE A 86 10.55 9.26 7.88
CA PHE A 86 9.12 9.00 8.01
C PHE A 86 8.85 8.01 9.16
N LEU A 87 7.88 8.36 9.98
CA LEU A 87 7.30 7.43 10.95
C LEU A 87 6.36 6.46 10.22
N PRO A 88 6.29 5.18 10.62
CA PRO A 88 5.33 4.23 10.06
C PRO A 88 3.89 4.74 10.10
N GLU A 89 3.51 5.37 11.21
CA GLU A 89 2.18 5.94 11.43
C GLU A 89 1.87 7.08 10.44
N GLY A 90 2.82 7.98 10.22
CA GLY A 90 2.68 9.08 9.27
C GLY A 90 2.59 8.59 7.83
N LEU A 91 3.40 7.61 7.46
CA LEU A 91 3.36 7.02 6.12
C LEU A 91 2.05 6.27 5.88
N LEU A 92 1.58 5.45 6.83
CA LEU A 92 0.31 4.72 6.71
C LEU A 92 -0.87 5.67 6.62
N ASN A 93 -0.89 6.75 7.43
CA ASN A 93 -1.93 7.77 7.33
C ASN A 93 -1.96 8.40 5.92
N TYR A 94 -0.80 8.79 5.39
CA TYR A 94 -0.72 9.37 4.05
C TYR A 94 -1.15 8.38 2.96
N LEU A 95 -0.71 7.12 3.02
CA LEU A 95 -1.08 6.10 2.05
C LEU A 95 -2.59 5.81 2.05
N ALA A 96 -3.23 5.83 3.22
CA ALA A 96 -4.68 5.69 3.31
C ALA A 96 -5.40 6.82 2.57
N LEU A 97 -4.93 8.07 2.69
CA LEU A 97 -5.49 9.23 2.02
C LEU A 97 -5.37 9.21 0.48
N LEU A 98 -4.57 8.33 -0.10
CA LEU A 98 -4.48 8.18 -1.56
C LEU A 98 -5.77 7.60 -2.18
N GLY A 99 -6.62 6.99 -1.40
CA GLY A 99 -7.86 6.42 -1.91
C GLY A 99 -9.02 6.43 -0.93
N TRP A 100 -8.78 6.86 0.30
CA TRP A 100 -9.79 6.86 1.36
C TRP A 100 -9.62 8.10 2.25
N SER A 101 -10.64 8.50 2.98
CA SER A 101 -10.59 9.58 3.95
C SER A 101 -11.49 9.27 5.14
N LEU A 102 -11.04 9.64 6.35
CA LEU A 102 -11.84 9.47 7.56
C LEU A 102 -13.03 10.42 7.56
N SER A 103 -12.81 11.68 7.16
CA SER A 103 -13.83 12.71 6.98
C SER A 103 -13.31 13.77 5.98
N SER A 104 -14.17 14.67 5.54
CA SER A 104 -13.82 15.71 4.56
C SER A 104 -12.89 16.80 5.10
N ASP A 105 -12.80 16.95 6.40
CA ASP A 105 -12.11 18.04 7.11
C ASP A 105 -10.90 17.57 7.93
N ARG A 106 -10.62 16.27 7.93
CA ARG A 106 -9.59 15.69 8.80
C ARG A 106 -8.66 14.74 8.05
N ASP A 107 -7.43 15.18 7.86
CA ASP A 107 -6.37 14.39 7.20
C ASP A 107 -5.51 13.57 8.20
N ILE A 108 -5.47 13.94 9.48
CA ILE A 108 -4.63 13.28 10.48
C ILE A 108 -5.47 12.35 11.35
N PHE A 109 -5.07 11.08 11.40
CA PHE A 109 -5.71 10.04 12.21
C PHE A 109 -4.70 8.97 12.65
N SER A 110 -5.00 8.29 13.75
CA SER A 110 -4.19 7.19 14.25
C SER A 110 -4.45 5.89 13.48
N ILE A 111 -3.56 4.91 13.66
CA ILE A 111 -3.74 3.56 13.09
C ILE A 111 -5.00 2.91 13.67
N ASP A 112 -5.29 3.11 14.96
CA ASP A 112 -6.49 2.55 15.60
C ASP A 112 -7.78 3.15 15.01
N GLU A 113 -7.77 4.45 14.71
CA GLU A 113 -8.89 5.10 14.02
C GLU A 113 -9.05 4.57 12.59
N LEU A 114 -7.94 4.36 11.88
CA LEU A 114 -7.96 3.76 10.55
C LEU A 114 -8.58 2.36 10.60
N VAL A 115 -8.08 1.48 11.46
CA VAL A 115 -8.56 0.10 11.59
C VAL A 115 -10.05 0.05 11.96
N LYS A 116 -10.52 0.98 12.79
CA LYS A 116 -11.91 1.03 13.24
C LYS A 116 -12.88 1.53 12.17
N ASN A 117 -12.44 2.42 11.29
CA ASN A 117 -13.32 3.13 10.36
C ASN A 117 -13.11 2.76 8.89
N PHE A 118 -12.01 2.09 8.55
CA PHE A 118 -11.71 1.72 7.17
C PHE A 118 -12.65 0.62 6.69
N ASP A 119 -13.31 0.87 5.56
CA ASP A 119 -13.94 -0.17 4.77
C ASP A 119 -13.48 -0.04 3.30
N VAL A 120 -13.26 -1.18 2.66
CA VAL A 120 -12.81 -1.23 1.27
C VAL A 120 -13.86 -0.68 0.29
N VAL A 121 -15.13 -0.72 0.67
CA VAL A 121 -16.22 -0.19 -0.17
C VAL A 121 -16.22 1.35 -0.25
N ASP A 122 -15.58 2.01 0.73
CA ASP A 122 -15.45 3.48 0.79
C ASP A 122 -14.23 3.99 0.00
N VAL A 123 -13.44 3.08 -0.60
CA VAL A 123 -12.28 3.48 -1.38
C VAL A 123 -12.72 4.17 -2.68
N ASN A 124 -12.18 5.37 -2.91
CA ASN A 124 -12.46 6.16 -4.09
C ASN A 124 -11.97 5.45 -5.37
N SER A 125 -12.81 5.43 -6.39
CA SER A 125 -12.48 4.84 -7.70
C SER A 125 -11.66 5.78 -8.61
N ALA A 126 -11.45 7.03 -8.24
CA ALA A 126 -10.64 7.97 -9.02
C ALA A 126 -9.13 7.75 -8.74
N PRO A 127 -8.26 7.89 -9.77
CA PRO A 127 -6.82 7.84 -9.58
C PRO A 127 -6.34 8.88 -8.56
N ALA A 128 -5.53 8.44 -7.61
CA ALA A 128 -4.90 9.33 -6.64
C ALA A 128 -3.56 9.83 -7.17
N HIS A 129 -3.18 11.05 -6.79
CA HIS A 129 -1.88 11.62 -7.12
C HIS A 129 -0.97 11.60 -5.89
N PHE A 130 0.22 11.06 -6.05
CA PHE A 130 1.24 11.09 -5.01
C PHE A 130 1.78 12.52 -4.86
N ASP A 131 1.61 13.10 -3.69
CA ASP A 131 2.09 14.44 -3.33
C ASP A 131 3.08 14.32 -2.15
N GLN A 132 4.37 14.48 -2.47
CA GLN A 132 5.43 14.40 -1.48
C GLN A 132 5.31 15.48 -0.40
N LYS A 133 4.88 16.69 -0.75
CA LYS A 133 4.72 17.79 0.23
C LYS A 133 3.61 17.47 1.23
N LYS A 134 2.50 16.91 0.75
CA LYS A 134 1.42 16.46 1.63
C LYS A 134 1.88 15.31 2.52
N ALA A 135 2.63 14.36 1.99
CA ALA A 135 3.23 13.27 2.77
C ALA A 135 4.15 13.80 3.88
N ASP A 136 5.06 14.72 3.54
CA ASP A 136 5.97 15.34 4.50
C ASP A 136 5.21 16.11 5.60
N ALA A 137 4.17 16.85 5.25
CA ALA A 137 3.33 17.58 6.19
C ALA A 137 2.61 16.64 7.18
N ILE A 138 2.00 15.55 6.68
CA ILE A 138 1.34 14.56 7.52
C ILE A 138 2.34 13.88 8.46
N ASN A 139 3.50 13.48 7.95
CA ASN A 139 4.55 12.90 8.80
C ASN A 139 5.02 13.87 9.89
N ALA A 140 5.17 15.15 9.56
CA ALA A 140 5.55 16.18 10.54
C ALA A 140 4.51 16.33 11.66
N GLU A 141 3.20 16.22 11.36
CA GLU A 141 2.17 16.22 12.40
C GLU A 141 2.28 14.99 13.31
N HIS A 142 2.47 13.81 12.76
CA HIS A 142 2.69 12.60 13.56
C HIS A 142 3.92 12.70 14.45
N ILE A 143 5.03 13.31 13.97
CA ILE A 143 6.22 13.56 14.78
C ILE A 143 5.89 14.50 15.96
N ARG A 144 5.11 15.57 15.72
CA ARG A 144 4.70 16.53 16.78
C ARG A 144 3.78 15.92 17.83
N MET A 145 3.03 14.90 17.46
CA MET A 145 2.12 14.18 18.35
C MET A 145 2.83 13.18 19.28
N LEU A 146 4.11 12.86 19.01
CA LEU A 146 4.86 11.95 19.86
C LEU A 146 5.11 12.54 21.25
N GLU A 147 4.99 11.71 22.27
CA GLU A 147 5.47 12.05 23.60
C GLU A 147 6.99 12.31 23.58
N PRO A 148 7.50 13.28 24.36
CA PRO A 148 8.92 13.66 24.32
C PRO A 148 9.90 12.50 24.54
N ALA A 149 9.54 11.52 25.35
CA ALA A 149 10.36 10.34 25.61
C ALA A 149 10.44 9.43 24.39
N ASP A 150 9.30 9.15 23.74
CA ASP A 150 9.21 8.34 22.51
C ASP A 150 9.92 9.04 21.34
N PHE A 151 9.70 10.35 21.17
CA PHE A 151 10.43 11.13 20.17
C PHE A 151 11.95 11.01 20.35
N ARG A 152 12.44 11.16 21.58
CA ARG A 152 13.88 11.04 21.88
C ARG A 152 14.41 9.65 21.51
N GLU A 153 13.70 8.60 21.88
CA GLU A 153 14.11 7.22 21.59
C GLU A 153 14.19 6.96 20.09
N ARG A 154 13.14 7.31 19.35
CA ARG A 154 13.07 7.14 17.89
C ARG A 154 14.12 8.00 17.17
N LEU A 155 14.35 9.22 17.61
CA LEU A 155 15.39 10.10 17.06
C LEU A 155 16.78 9.50 17.25
N LEU A 156 17.10 9.00 18.44
CA LEU A 156 18.40 8.36 18.71
C LEU A 156 18.59 7.10 17.86
N ALA A 157 17.55 6.29 17.68
CA ALA A 157 17.59 5.11 16.82
C ALA A 157 17.85 5.50 15.35
N TYR A 158 17.16 6.52 14.86
CA TYR A 158 17.35 7.05 13.51
C TYR A 158 18.76 7.60 13.29
N MET A 159 19.27 8.40 14.22
CA MET A 159 20.63 8.95 14.15
C MET A 159 21.70 7.85 14.15
N ARG A 160 21.52 6.81 14.95
CA ARG A 160 22.43 5.65 14.95
C ARG A 160 22.45 4.95 13.61
N CYS A 161 21.30 4.75 13.00
CA CYS A 161 21.20 4.16 11.67
C CYS A 161 21.98 4.98 10.62
N LEU A 162 21.83 6.29 10.62
CA LEU A 162 22.54 7.20 9.71
C LEU A 162 24.07 7.21 9.94
N LEU A 163 24.51 7.16 11.20
CA LEU A 163 25.95 7.18 11.52
C LEU A 163 26.66 5.89 11.08
N TYR A 164 25.96 4.75 11.11
CA TYR A 164 26.52 3.47 10.65
C TYR A 164 26.47 3.30 9.12
N THR A 165 25.65 4.06 8.41
CA THR A 165 25.54 4.00 6.94
C THR A 165 26.36 5.07 6.23
N SER A 166 26.94 6.04 6.96
CA SER A 166 27.84 7.04 6.40
C SER A 166 29.24 6.46 6.26
N PRO A 167 29.87 6.52 5.06
CA PRO A 167 31.25 6.11 4.92
C PRO A 167 32.13 6.93 5.86
N SER A 168 33.04 6.25 6.55
CA SER A 168 34.00 6.91 7.44
C SER A 168 34.83 7.95 6.67
N PRO A 169 35.02 9.17 7.19
CA PRO A 169 35.85 10.17 6.53
C PRO A 169 37.35 9.79 6.49
N ARG A 170 37.74 8.56 6.81
CA ARG A 170 39.11 8.09 6.94
C ARG A 170 39.51 7.00 5.93
N ASP A 171 38.66 6.70 4.94
CA ASP A 171 39.02 5.77 3.86
C ASP A 171 39.27 6.51 2.56
#